data_122dc37b55aa26d130421e29ab37d313
#
_entry.id   122dc37b55aa26d130421e29ab37d313
#
_cell.length_a   1.000
_cell.length_b   1.000
_cell.length_c   1.000
_cell.angle_alpha   90.00
_cell.angle_beta   90.00
_cell.angle_gamma   90.00
#
_symmetry.space_group_name_H-M   'P 1'
#
loop_
_entity.id
_entity.type
_entity.pdbx_description
1 polymer ?
#
loop_
_entity_poly.entity_id
_entity_poly.type
_entity_poly.pdbx_seq_one_letter_code
_entity_poly.pdbx_strand_id
1 'polypeptide(L)'
;MGYEQPFKFNDGESPFARRTKAERQSARASRKANRVAKREARKGAEPRKTIGPGKNFNKANPTGTGGAAGGGMTQRGVNEYKSKNPGSKLQTAVTTPPSKLKKGSKAAGRRKSFCARSKSWNGERGRAARRRWNC
;
A
#
# COMPACT_ATOMS: atom_id res chain seq x y z
N MET A 1 -10.29 -50.93 -23.83
CA MET A 1 -10.66 -50.13 -22.66
C MET A 1 -10.72 -48.68 -23.12
N GLY A 2 -11.95 -48.16 -23.27
CA GLY A 2 -12.16 -46.79 -23.71
C GLY A 2 -11.89 -45.78 -22.58
N TYR A 3 -11.04 -44.80 -22.83
CA TYR A 3 -10.89 -43.65 -21.93
C TYR A 3 -12.15 -42.79 -22.06
N GLU A 4 -13.02 -42.83 -21.04
CA GLU A 4 -14.11 -41.88 -20.92
C GLU A 4 -13.51 -40.50 -20.61
N GLN A 5 -13.72 -39.55 -21.50
CA GLN A 5 -13.30 -38.14 -21.28
C GLN A 5 -14.21 -37.52 -20.23
N PRO A 6 -13.67 -37.02 -19.08
CA PRO A 6 -14.49 -36.53 -17.97
C PRO A 6 -15.05 -35.11 -18.18
N PHE A 7 -14.85 -34.47 -19.32
CA PHE A 7 -15.32 -33.12 -19.58
C PHE A 7 -16.27 -33.07 -20.78
N LYS A 8 -17.57 -33.11 -20.50
CA LYS A 8 -18.57 -32.66 -21.47
C LYS A 8 -18.50 -31.15 -21.51
N PHE A 9 -17.96 -30.59 -22.60
CA PHE A 9 -18.14 -29.18 -22.93
C PHE A 9 -19.61 -28.97 -23.27
N ASN A 10 -20.36 -28.24 -22.39
CA ASN A 10 -21.67 -27.75 -22.72
C ASN A 10 -21.52 -26.68 -23.82
N ASP A 11 -22.11 -27.01 -24.95
CA ASP A 11 -22.54 -26.12 -26.04
C ASP A 11 -21.73 -24.83 -26.28
N GLY A 12 -20.63 -24.95 -27.00
CA GLY A 12 -20.14 -23.88 -27.86
C GLY A 12 -19.30 -22.77 -27.25
N GLU A 13 -19.17 -22.64 -25.94
CA GLU A 13 -18.32 -21.63 -25.33
C GLU A 13 -16.95 -22.22 -24.93
N SER A 14 -15.95 -21.87 -25.69
CA SER A 14 -14.56 -22.15 -25.33
C SER A 14 -14.23 -21.47 -23.99
N PRO A 15 -13.61 -22.17 -23.01
CA PRO A 15 -13.15 -21.54 -21.77
C PRO A 15 -12.14 -20.40 -22.01
N PHE A 16 -11.64 -20.27 -23.23
CA PHE A 16 -10.76 -19.21 -23.70
C PHE A 16 -11.49 -18.15 -24.55
N ALA A 17 -12.84 -18.15 -24.60
CA ALA A 17 -13.59 -17.14 -25.32
C ALA A 17 -13.21 -15.74 -24.80
N ARG A 18 -12.72 -14.88 -25.68
CA ARG A 18 -12.36 -13.50 -25.33
C ARG A 18 -13.62 -12.74 -24.99
N ARG A 19 -13.71 -12.20 -23.77
CA ARG A 19 -14.83 -11.36 -23.33
C ARG A 19 -15.17 -10.30 -24.36
N THR A 20 -16.43 -10.14 -24.64
CA THR A 20 -16.95 -9.11 -25.55
C THR A 20 -16.62 -7.70 -25.08
N LYS A 21 -16.73 -6.70 -25.93
CA LYS A 21 -16.54 -5.29 -25.57
C LYS A 21 -17.49 -4.87 -24.46
N ALA A 22 -18.75 -5.31 -24.51
CA ALA A 22 -19.79 -5.02 -23.52
C ALA A 22 -19.42 -5.62 -22.14
N GLU A 23 -19.02 -6.87 -22.08
CA GLU A 23 -18.58 -7.52 -20.82
C GLU A 23 -17.35 -6.86 -20.21
N ARG A 24 -16.40 -6.40 -21.03
CA ARG A 24 -15.24 -5.63 -20.52
C ARG A 24 -15.67 -4.29 -19.96
N GLN A 25 -16.61 -3.60 -20.57
CA GLN A 25 -17.14 -2.34 -20.07
C GLN A 25 -17.92 -2.52 -18.77
N SER A 26 -18.82 -3.52 -18.67
CA SER A 26 -19.54 -3.82 -17.44
C SER A 26 -18.61 -4.21 -16.30
N ALA A 27 -17.60 -5.02 -16.55
CA ALA A 27 -16.59 -5.38 -15.55
C ALA A 27 -15.75 -4.18 -15.07
N ARG A 28 -15.46 -3.22 -15.98
CA ARG A 28 -14.78 -1.96 -15.60
C ARG A 28 -15.69 -1.07 -14.75
N ALA A 29 -16.95 -0.97 -15.10
CA ALA A 29 -17.97 -0.21 -14.34
C ALA A 29 -18.13 -0.79 -12.92
N SER A 30 -18.29 -2.11 -12.80
CA SER A 30 -18.42 -2.81 -11.53
C SER A 30 -17.17 -2.61 -10.65
N ARG A 31 -15.96 -2.72 -11.22
CA ARG A 31 -14.72 -2.46 -10.49
C ARG A 31 -14.63 -1.01 -10.00
N LYS A 32 -15.07 -0.04 -10.82
CA LYS A 32 -15.12 1.38 -10.44
C LYS A 32 -16.11 1.61 -9.31
N ALA A 33 -17.32 1.07 -9.40
CA ALA A 33 -18.34 1.14 -8.36
C ALA A 33 -17.86 0.53 -7.04
N ASN A 34 -17.27 -0.67 -7.06
CA ASN A 34 -16.71 -1.31 -5.88
C ASN A 34 -15.58 -0.51 -5.23
N ARG A 35 -14.74 0.16 -6.04
CA ARG A 35 -13.69 1.06 -5.50
C ARG A 35 -14.28 2.27 -4.81
N VAL A 36 -15.34 2.87 -5.39
CA VAL A 36 -16.05 4.01 -4.80
C VAL A 36 -16.72 3.59 -3.50
N ALA A 37 -17.51 2.51 -3.50
CA ALA A 37 -18.17 1.97 -2.31
C ALA A 37 -17.16 1.66 -1.18
N LYS A 38 -16.03 1.03 -1.50
CA LYS A 38 -14.96 0.76 -0.54
C LYS A 38 -14.30 2.04 0.01
N ARG A 39 -14.22 3.09 -0.80
CA ARG A 39 -13.71 4.41 -0.37
C ARG A 39 -14.68 5.10 0.57
N GLU A 40 -15.99 5.08 0.26
CA GLU A 40 -17.03 5.67 1.10
C GLU A 40 -17.15 4.94 2.44
N ALA A 41 -17.17 3.61 2.45
CA ALA A 41 -17.15 2.80 3.67
C ALA A 41 -15.93 3.13 4.58
N ARG A 42 -14.79 3.51 3.98
CA ARG A 42 -13.61 3.95 4.75
C ARG A 42 -13.72 5.35 5.33
N LYS A 43 -14.56 6.23 4.75
CA LYS A 43 -14.75 7.59 5.27
C LYS A 43 -15.56 7.58 6.57
N GLY A 44 -16.53 6.66 6.71
CA GLY A 44 -17.34 6.50 7.91
C GLY A 44 -16.72 5.60 9.00
N ALA A 45 -15.58 4.95 8.70
CA ALA A 45 -14.93 4.09 9.68
C ALA A 45 -14.26 4.92 10.78
N GLU A 46 -14.49 4.55 12.04
CA GLU A 46 -13.78 5.13 13.19
C GLU A 46 -12.27 5.17 12.99
N PRO A 47 -11.56 6.19 13.57
CA PRO A 47 -10.10 6.26 13.50
C PRO A 47 -9.51 4.93 13.95
N ARG A 48 -8.66 4.36 13.10
CA ARG A 48 -8.07 3.04 13.38
C ARG A 48 -7.43 3.07 14.77
N LYS A 49 -7.89 2.21 15.68
CA LYS A 49 -7.32 1.99 17.04
C LYS A 49 -5.81 1.69 17.03
N THR A 50 -5.19 1.61 15.86
CA THR A 50 -3.77 1.32 15.61
C THR A 50 -2.88 2.57 15.47
N ILE A 51 -3.44 3.79 15.61
CA ILE A 51 -2.72 5.06 15.47
C ILE A 51 -2.58 5.74 16.83
N GLY A 52 -1.39 6.22 17.15
CA GLY A 52 -1.10 6.98 18.37
C GLY A 52 0.09 6.45 19.15
N PRO A 53 0.37 7.02 20.34
CA PRO A 53 1.45 6.56 21.21
C PRO A 53 1.33 5.07 21.53
N GLY A 54 2.42 4.34 21.44
CA GLY A 54 2.46 2.90 21.70
C GLY A 54 1.68 2.01 20.71
N LYS A 55 1.15 2.57 19.63
CA LYS A 55 0.43 1.85 18.57
C LYS A 55 1.34 1.55 17.38
N ASN A 56 0.77 0.84 16.38
CA ASN A 56 1.54 0.40 15.21
C ASN A 56 1.87 1.54 14.24
N PHE A 57 1.13 2.65 14.31
CA PHE A 57 1.34 3.82 13.46
C PHE A 57 1.40 5.09 14.31
N ASN A 58 2.29 6.01 13.95
CA ASN A 58 2.36 7.33 14.54
C ASN A 58 1.20 8.21 14.05
N LYS A 59 0.70 9.10 14.91
CA LYS A 59 -0.19 10.18 14.50
C LYS A 59 0.57 11.13 13.57
N ALA A 60 -0.04 11.53 12.45
CA ALA A 60 0.57 12.50 11.54
C ALA A 60 0.58 13.90 12.17
N ASN A 61 1.69 14.61 11.99
CA ASN A 61 1.82 16.03 12.36
C ASN A 61 1.98 16.85 11.07
N PRO A 62 1.03 17.72 10.71
CA PRO A 62 1.06 18.46 9.45
C PRO A 62 2.19 19.49 9.37
N THR A 63 2.67 20.00 10.50
CA THR A 63 3.72 21.03 10.57
C THR A 63 5.12 20.46 10.81
N GLY A 64 5.22 19.21 11.26
CA GLY A 64 6.50 18.57 11.56
C GLY A 64 7.25 18.06 10.32
N THR A 65 8.57 17.97 10.45
CA THR A 65 9.48 17.36 9.45
C THR A 65 10.26 16.20 10.05
N GLY A 66 10.80 15.32 9.23
CA GLY A 66 11.55 14.16 9.68
C GLY A 66 10.78 13.33 10.73
N GLY A 67 11.42 13.02 11.85
CA GLY A 67 10.78 12.29 12.96
C GLY A 67 9.55 12.98 13.52
N ALA A 68 9.57 14.30 13.62
CA ALA A 68 8.48 15.12 14.13
C ALA A 68 7.26 15.20 13.20
N ALA A 69 7.41 14.86 11.92
CA ALA A 69 6.28 14.80 10.97
C ALA A 69 5.22 13.76 11.37
N GLY A 70 5.57 12.84 12.26
CA GLY A 70 4.67 11.75 12.61
C GLY A 70 4.34 10.86 11.42
N GLY A 71 3.18 10.21 11.45
CA GLY A 71 2.78 9.28 10.40
C GLY A 71 3.72 8.07 10.28
N GLY A 72 3.44 7.21 9.34
CA GLY A 72 4.24 6.01 9.11
C GLY A 72 4.18 4.98 10.25
N MET A 73 4.85 3.86 10.03
CA MET A 73 4.83 2.72 10.95
C MET A 73 5.86 2.91 12.07
N THR A 74 5.46 2.57 13.29
CA THR A 74 6.37 2.51 14.45
C THR A 74 7.21 1.25 14.39
N GLN A 75 8.26 1.17 15.25
CA GLN A 75 9.04 -0.06 15.38
C GLN A 75 8.16 -1.23 15.83
N ARG A 76 7.21 -1.01 16.73
CA ARG A 76 6.22 -2.01 17.13
C ARG A 76 5.43 -2.53 15.92
N GLY A 77 4.91 -1.64 15.08
CA GLY A 77 4.19 -2.03 13.87
C GLY A 77 5.06 -2.81 12.89
N VAL A 78 6.33 -2.43 12.73
CA VAL A 78 7.28 -3.18 11.92
C VAL A 78 7.51 -4.58 12.48
N ASN A 79 7.68 -4.71 13.79
CA ASN A 79 7.91 -6.01 14.44
C ASN A 79 6.68 -6.92 14.30
N GLU A 80 5.47 -6.38 14.54
CA GLU A 80 4.22 -7.13 14.34
C GLU A 80 4.05 -7.57 12.89
N TYR A 81 4.36 -6.69 11.94
CA TYR A 81 4.32 -7.05 10.51
C TYR A 81 5.29 -8.18 10.17
N LYS A 82 6.52 -8.11 10.70
CA LYS A 82 7.54 -9.15 10.46
C LYS A 82 7.17 -10.48 11.07
N SER A 83 6.54 -10.51 12.24
CA SER A 83 6.09 -11.75 12.87
C SER A 83 5.02 -12.46 12.03
N LYS A 84 4.15 -11.68 11.36
CA LYS A 84 3.12 -12.20 10.45
C LYS A 84 3.64 -12.50 9.04
N ASN A 85 4.80 -11.96 8.69
CA ASN A 85 5.42 -12.11 7.36
C ASN A 85 6.91 -12.41 7.52
N PRO A 86 7.26 -13.66 7.84
CA PRO A 86 8.66 -14.08 7.98
C PRO A 86 9.45 -13.77 6.70
N GLY A 87 10.70 -13.33 6.84
CA GLY A 87 11.55 -12.91 5.72
C GLY A 87 11.33 -11.48 5.23
N SER A 88 10.35 -10.74 5.75
CA SER A 88 10.12 -9.34 5.38
C SER A 88 11.30 -8.45 5.79
N LYS A 89 11.81 -7.66 4.83
CA LYS A 89 12.86 -6.64 5.02
C LYS A 89 12.30 -5.27 5.41
N LEU A 90 11.04 -5.19 5.86
CA LEU A 90 10.40 -3.94 6.25
C LEU A 90 11.16 -3.27 7.39
N GLN A 91 11.33 -1.96 7.31
CA GLN A 91 11.97 -1.12 8.32
C GLN A 91 11.21 0.20 8.46
N THR A 92 11.41 0.88 9.59
CA THR A 92 10.87 2.23 9.82
C THR A 92 11.41 3.25 8.81
N ALA A 93 10.76 4.41 8.74
CA ALA A 93 11.19 5.52 7.89
C ALA A 93 12.61 6.00 8.22
N VAL A 94 13.33 6.46 7.22
CA VAL A 94 14.61 7.18 7.40
C VAL A 94 14.27 8.64 7.70
N THR A 95 14.40 9.03 8.96
CA THR A 95 14.08 10.38 9.45
C THR A 95 15.30 11.30 9.52
N THR A 96 16.49 10.78 9.29
CA THR A 96 17.74 11.56 9.23
C THR A 96 17.72 12.49 8.02
N PRO A 97 18.05 13.79 8.20
CA PRO A 97 18.15 14.74 7.09
C PRO A 97 19.14 14.28 6.03
N PRO A 98 18.92 14.61 4.74
CA PRO A 98 19.80 14.21 3.65
C PRO A 98 21.25 14.63 3.83
N SER A 99 21.47 15.83 4.38
CA SER A 99 22.81 16.39 4.67
C SER A 99 23.62 15.57 5.67
N LYS A 100 22.94 14.87 6.58
CA LYS A 100 23.57 14.00 7.59
C LYS A 100 23.65 12.52 7.18
N LEU A 101 23.11 12.16 6.00
CA LEU A 101 23.19 10.79 5.50
C LEU A 101 24.48 10.57 4.73
N LYS A 102 25.23 9.55 5.11
CA LYS A 102 26.42 9.13 4.36
C LYS A 102 26.01 8.72 2.94
N LYS A 103 26.65 9.33 1.92
CA LYS A 103 26.44 8.96 0.51
C LYS A 103 26.67 7.46 0.30
N GLY A 104 25.83 6.82 -0.49
CA GLY A 104 25.91 5.37 -0.76
C GLY A 104 25.43 4.46 0.38
N SER A 105 25.05 4.99 1.55
CA SER A 105 24.52 4.15 2.63
C SER A 105 23.17 3.52 2.27
N LYS A 106 22.85 2.37 2.89
CA LYS A 106 21.55 1.71 2.74
C LYS A 106 20.38 2.65 3.10
N ALA A 107 20.56 3.52 4.11
CA ALA A 107 19.56 4.51 4.50
C ALA A 107 19.35 5.57 3.40
N ALA A 108 20.42 6.09 2.81
CA ALA A 108 20.32 7.03 1.68
C ALA A 108 19.62 6.39 0.48
N GLY A 109 19.95 5.16 0.13
CA GLY A 109 19.29 4.40 -0.94
C GLY A 109 17.82 4.18 -0.68
N ARG A 110 17.42 3.78 0.54
CA ARG A 110 16.02 3.59 0.93
C ARG A 110 15.24 4.90 0.83
N ARG A 111 15.81 6.02 1.33
CA ARG A 111 15.19 7.33 1.23
C ARG A 111 14.97 7.73 -0.24
N LYS A 112 16.00 7.66 -1.08
CA LYS A 112 15.92 7.98 -2.52
C LYS A 112 14.81 7.16 -3.20
N SER A 113 14.79 5.87 -2.97
CA SER A 113 13.77 4.96 -3.53
C SER A 113 12.34 5.30 -3.05
N PHE A 114 12.15 5.62 -1.76
CA PHE A 114 10.86 6.01 -1.23
C PHE A 114 10.39 7.35 -1.83
N CYS A 115 11.25 8.36 -1.85
CA CYS A 115 10.92 9.68 -2.39
C CYS A 115 10.53 9.63 -3.87
N ALA A 116 11.22 8.81 -4.67
CA ALA A 116 10.88 8.59 -6.08
C ALA A 116 9.47 7.97 -6.24
N ARG A 117 9.20 6.88 -5.52
CA ARG A 117 7.91 6.18 -5.61
C ARG A 117 6.73 6.97 -5.07
N SER A 118 6.96 7.81 -4.07
CA SER A 118 5.91 8.60 -3.42
C SER A 118 5.69 9.98 -4.07
N LYS A 119 6.35 10.29 -5.17
CA LYS A 119 6.28 11.61 -5.82
C LYS A 119 4.84 12.04 -6.14
N SER A 120 4.00 11.12 -6.56
CA SER A 120 2.59 11.35 -6.90
C SER A 120 1.62 11.28 -5.70
N TRP A 121 2.11 11.12 -4.48
CA TRP A 121 1.25 10.98 -3.30
C TRP A 121 0.78 12.35 -2.79
N ASN A 122 -0.32 12.85 -3.33
CA ASN A 122 -0.85 14.18 -3.04
C ASN A 122 -1.84 14.22 -1.85
N GLY A 123 -2.28 13.07 -1.33
CA GLY A 123 -3.13 13.00 -0.15
C GLY A 123 -2.38 13.39 1.13
N GLU A 124 -3.10 13.80 2.16
CA GLU A 124 -2.55 14.24 3.45
C GLU A 124 -1.56 13.22 4.05
N ARG A 125 -1.94 11.94 4.07
CA ARG A 125 -1.06 10.85 4.53
C ARG A 125 0.20 10.70 3.68
N GLY A 126 0.08 10.88 2.37
CA GLY A 126 1.21 10.82 1.46
C GLY A 126 2.18 11.97 1.71
N ARG A 127 1.67 13.18 1.86
CA ARG A 127 2.46 14.36 2.21
C ARG A 127 3.14 14.21 3.57
N ALA A 128 2.42 13.72 4.59
CA ALA A 128 3.01 13.44 5.91
C ALA A 128 4.13 12.39 5.84
N ALA A 129 3.92 11.32 5.08
CA ALA A 129 4.94 10.31 4.86
C ALA A 129 6.18 10.90 4.17
N ARG A 130 6.00 11.73 3.14
CA ARG A 130 7.11 12.40 2.44
C ARG A 130 7.89 13.34 3.36
N ARG A 131 7.20 14.17 4.17
CA ARG A 131 7.86 15.01 5.19
C ARG A 131 8.67 14.16 6.17
N ARG A 132 8.12 13.03 6.64
CA ARG A 132 8.82 12.12 7.55
C ARG A 132 10.11 11.55 6.95
N TRP A 133 10.12 11.28 5.67
CA TRP A 133 11.28 10.78 4.94
C TRP A 133 12.23 11.89 4.46
N ASN A 134 11.94 13.15 4.76
CA ASN A 134 12.65 14.33 4.28
C ASN A 134 12.78 14.33 2.73
N CYS A 135 11.67 14.02 2.07
CA CYS A 135 11.56 14.18 0.63
C CYS A 135 11.30 15.65 0.28
#